data_f9b77256d12ce66dd7b2c1662cd12f98
#
_entry.id   f9b77256d12ce66dd7b2c1662cd12f98
#
_cell.length_a   1.000
_cell.length_b   1.000
_cell.length_c   1.000
_cell.angle_alpha   90.00
_cell.angle_beta   90.00
_cell.angle_gamma   90.00
#
_symmetry.space_group_name_H-M   'P 1'
#
loop_
_entity.id
_entity.type
_entity.pdbx_description
1 polymer ?
#
loop_
_entity_poly.entity_id
_entity_poly.type
_entity_poly.pdbx_seq_one_letter_code
_entity_poly.pdbx_strand_id
1 'polypeptide(L)'
;NSILEKTETGCKVLTELKDISRHGIVRIFELGEEMNLVDQYSVYLAGKPINDFNLELLPLYFLQCIKASDFKEAKFCLSEELRQKVDVNHLSSFFGNFESEKLTINEKGYFANLTYCVQGSYISKQYEFKIEKNKIVNILPCEEKKSI
;
A
#
# COMPACT_ATOMS: atom_id res chain seq x y z
N ASN A 1 13.99 -8.16 -3.57
CA ASN A 1 14.55 -9.47 -3.19
C ASN A 1 13.44 -10.46 -2.87
N SER A 2 13.53 -11.64 -3.46
CA SER A 2 12.57 -12.71 -3.23
C SER A 2 13.29 -13.98 -2.79
N ILE A 3 12.68 -14.69 -1.85
CA ILE A 3 13.18 -15.98 -1.39
C ILE A 3 12.15 -17.03 -1.80
N LEU A 4 12.64 -18.08 -2.48
CA LEU A 4 11.83 -19.17 -2.95
C LEU A 4 12.05 -20.41 -2.09
N GLU A 5 10.96 -21.01 -1.61
CA GLU A 5 10.99 -22.25 -0.84
C GLU A 5 10.09 -23.27 -1.54
N LYS A 6 10.62 -24.47 -1.80
CA LYS A 6 9.84 -25.56 -2.35
C LYS A 6 8.92 -26.15 -1.29
N THR A 7 7.67 -26.41 -1.67
CA THR A 7 6.69 -27.15 -0.84
C THR A 7 6.37 -28.49 -1.50
N GLU A 8 5.60 -29.34 -0.82
CA GLU A 8 5.23 -30.65 -1.36
C GLU A 8 4.43 -30.55 -2.67
N THR A 9 3.61 -29.51 -2.81
CA THR A 9 2.69 -29.35 -3.93
C THR A 9 3.00 -28.16 -4.83
N GLY A 10 4.03 -27.36 -4.50
CA GLY A 10 4.37 -26.19 -5.28
C GLY A 10 5.54 -25.41 -4.69
N CYS A 11 5.31 -24.12 -4.44
CA CYS A 11 6.35 -23.26 -3.85
C CYS A 11 5.75 -22.10 -3.05
N LYS A 12 6.58 -21.56 -2.19
CA LYS A 12 6.28 -20.39 -1.35
C LYS A 12 7.31 -19.31 -1.67
N VAL A 13 6.85 -18.11 -2.00
CA VAL A 13 7.72 -17.00 -2.38
C VAL A 13 7.53 -15.86 -1.38
N LEU A 14 8.62 -15.44 -0.75
CA LEU A 14 8.66 -14.25 0.10
C LEU A 14 9.31 -13.12 -0.67
N THR A 15 8.61 -12.02 -0.85
CA THR A 15 9.10 -10.82 -1.53
C THR A 15 9.17 -9.66 -0.54
N GLU A 16 10.33 -9.04 -0.42
CA GLU A 16 10.51 -7.84 0.40
C GLU A 16 10.02 -6.61 -0.36
N LEU A 17 9.17 -5.78 0.26
CA LEU A 17 8.63 -4.58 -0.37
C LEU A 17 9.54 -3.36 -0.24
N LYS A 18 10.53 -3.38 0.65
CA LYS A 18 11.45 -2.25 0.91
C LYS A 18 10.71 -0.97 1.30
N ASP A 19 9.68 -1.12 2.10
CA ASP A 19 8.91 0.01 2.64
C ASP A 19 9.32 0.33 4.09
N ILE A 20 8.70 1.35 4.68
CA ILE A 20 9.04 1.83 6.02
C ILE A 20 8.87 0.72 7.06
N SER A 21 7.77 -0.01 7.02
CA SER A 21 7.50 -1.09 7.98
C SER A 21 8.22 -2.39 7.66
N ARG A 22 8.96 -2.44 6.56
CA ARG A 22 9.63 -3.63 6.08
C ARG A 22 8.66 -4.80 5.93
N HIS A 23 7.61 -4.55 5.16
CA HIS A 23 6.67 -5.61 4.81
C HIS A 23 7.30 -6.62 3.87
N GLY A 24 6.93 -7.88 4.07
CA GLY A 24 7.15 -8.93 3.08
C GLY A 24 5.80 -9.44 2.61
N ILE A 25 5.73 -9.86 1.37
CA ILE A 25 4.55 -10.53 0.82
C ILE A 25 4.89 -11.99 0.61
N VAL A 26 4.12 -12.86 1.24
CA VAL A 26 4.22 -14.30 1.07
C VAL A 26 3.16 -14.74 0.07
N ARG A 27 3.59 -15.40 -1.00
CA ARG A 27 2.70 -16.00 -1.98
C ARG A 27 2.92 -17.49 -2.01
N ILE A 28 1.84 -18.24 -1.94
CA ILE A 28 1.86 -19.70 -1.99
C ILE A 28 1.24 -20.14 -3.31
N PHE A 29 2.01 -20.89 -4.06
CA PHE A 29 1.61 -21.43 -5.35
C PHE A 29 1.51 -22.96 -5.28
N GLU A 30 0.50 -23.51 -5.91
CA GLU A 30 0.36 -24.96 -6.11
C GLU A 30 0.51 -25.31 -7.58
N LEU A 31 1.21 -26.39 -7.85
CA LEU A 31 1.42 -26.89 -9.20
C LEU A 31 0.28 -27.82 -9.58
N GLY A 32 -0.50 -27.42 -10.57
CA GLY A 32 -1.46 -28.24 -11.29
C GLY A 32 -1.03 -28.33 -12.75
N GLU A 33 -1.93 -28.07 -13.67
CA GLU A 33 -1.56 -27.88 -15.08
C GLU A 33 -0.71 -26.62 -15.25
N GLU A 34 -0.98 -25.62 -14.39
CA GLU A 34 -0.24 -24.38 -14.29
C GLU A 34 0.07 -24.10 -12.82
N MET A 35 0.99 -23.17 -12.58
CA MET A 35 1.23 -22.66 -11.22
C MET A 35 0.11 -21.71 -10.84
N ASN A 36 -0.66 -22.08 -9.83
CA ASN A 36 -1.78 -21.29 -9.35
C ASN A 36 -1.49 -20.66 -7.99
N LEU A 37 -1.76 -19.36 -7.86
CA LEU A 37 -1.67 -18.67 -6.59
C LEU A 37 -2.86 -19.08 -5.73
N VAL A 38 -2.59 -19.76 -4.60
CA VAL A 38 -3.63 -20.26 -3.70
C VAL A 38 -3.75 -19.48 -2.41
N ASP A 39 -2.70 -18.73 -2.03
CA ASP A 39 -2.74 -17.89 -0.84
C ASP A 39 -1.74 -16.75 -0.96
N GLN A 40 -2.06 -15.63 -0.31
CA GLN A 40 -1.19 -14.46 -0.23
C GLN A 40 -1.46 -13.70 1.07
N TYR A 41 -0.39 -13.36 1.78
CA TYR A 41 -0.51 -12.57 3.00
C TYR A 41 0.75 -11.74 3.24
N SER A 42 0.63 -10.69 4.05
CA SER A 42 1.76 -9.87 4.43
C SER A 42 2.35 -10.30 5.77
N VAL A 43 3.65 -10.07 5.92
CA VAL A 43 4.38 -10.29 7.16
C VAL A 43 5.26 -9.08 7.44
N TYR A 44 5.70 -8.94 8.69
CA TYR A 44 6.71 -7.95 9.07
C TYR A 44 8.06 -8.64 9.15
N LEU A 45 9.01 -8.24 8.31
CA LEU A 45 10.34 -8.85 8.28
C LEU A 45 11.10 -8.66 9.60
N ALA A 46 10.79 -7.57 10.33
CA ALA A 46 11.36 -7.30 11.64
C ALA A 46 10.56 -7.95 12.80
N GLY A 47 9.51 -8.73 12.50
CA GLY A 47 8.64 -9.36 13.48
C GLY A 47 7.54 -8.46 14.02
N LYS A 48 7.58 -7.17 13.73
CA LYS A 48 6.58 -6.18 14.15
C LYS A 48 6.63 -5.00 13.17
N PRO A 49 5.56 -4.19 13.09
CA PRO A 49 5.60 -3.00 12.23
C PRO A 49 6.65 -2.01 12.72
N ILE A 50 7.40 -1.44 11.78
CA ILE A 50 8.31 -0.34 12.05
C ILE A 50 7.54 0.93 11.76
N ASN A 51 7.13 1.64 12.80
CA ASN A 51 6.32 2.85 12.70
C ASN A 51 6.97 4.06 13.35
N ASP A 52 8.27 3.99 13.62
CA ASP A 52 9.08 5.10 14.11
C ASP A 52 9.64 5.86 12.91
N PHE A 53 8.84 6.75 12.37
CA PHE A 53 9.18 7.56 11.21
C PHE A 53 8.79 9.02 11.43
N ASN A 54 9.36 9.91 10.62
CA ASN A 54 8.97 11.32 10.64
C ASN A 54 7.50 11.45 10.22
N LEU A 55 6.71 12.18 11.01
CA LEU A 55 5.27 12.33 10.77
C LEU A 55 4.93 12.96 9.42
N GLU A 56 5.86 13.66 8.78
CA GLU A 56 5.69 14.12 7.41
C GLU A 56 5.50 12.98 6.42
N LEU A 57 5.98 11.78 6.77
CA LEU A 57 5.86 10.58 5.93
C LEU A 57 4.57 9.80 6.19
N LEU A 58 3.67 10.32 7.01
CA LEU A 58 2.43 9.61 7.36
C LEU A 58 1.62 9.16 6.13
N PRO A 59 1.40 10.00 5.11
CA PRO A 59 0.69 9.53 3.91
C PRO A 59 1.43 8.43 3.17
N LEU A 60 2.76 8.50 3.11
CA LEU A 60 3.56 7.46 2.46
C LEU A 60 3.45 6.14 3.21
N TYR A 61 3.60 6.17 4.54
CA TYR A 61 3.45 4.99 5.38
C TYR A 61 2.07 4.36 5.20
N PHE A 62 1.02 5.19 5.22
CA PHE A 62 -0.35 4.74 5.00
C PHE A 62 -0.49 4.00 3.67
N LEU A 63 0.00 4.60 2.58
CA LEU A 63 -0.09 4.00 1.25
C LEU A 63 0.72 2.70 1.14
N GLN A 64 1.88 2.64 1.77
CA GLN A 64 2.69 1.42 1.81
C GLN A 64 1.95 0.29 2.55
N CYS A 65 1.24 0.61 3.63
CA CYS A 65 0.40 -0.36 4.33
C CYS A 65 -0.75 -0.84 3.44
N ILE A 66 -1.40 0.06 2.70
CA ILE A 66 -2.46 -0.31 1.75
C ILE A 66 -1.90 -1.27 0.70
N LYS A 67 -0.74 -0.95 0.12
CA LYS A 67 -0.09 -1.78 -0.89
C LYS A 67 0.24 -3.18 -0.38
N ALA A 68 0.65 -3.28 0.87
CA ALA A 68 0.94 -4.55 1.53
C ALA A 68 -0.30 -5.30 2.02
N SER A 69 -1.49 -4.73 1.84
CA SER A 69 -2.75 -5.23 2.41
C SER A 69 -2.73 -5.29 3.93
N ASP A 70 -1.94 -4.43 4.54
CA ASP A 70 -1.86 -4.28 6.00
C ASP A 70 -2.84 -3.21 6.45
N PHE A 71 -4.13 -3.54 6.39
CA PHE A 71 -5.20 -2.58 6.63
C PHE A 71 -5.31 -2.19 8.10
N LYS A 72 -4.86 -3.05 9.00
CA LYS A 72 -4.83 -2.73 10.42
C LYS A 72 -3.90 -1.54 10.70
N GLU A 73 -2.66 -1.60 10.22
CA GLU A 73 -1.72 -0.49 10.36
C GLU A 73 -2.16 0.74 9.56
N ALA A 74 -2.72 0.54 8.36
CA ALA A 74 -3.25 1.65 7.58
C ALA A 74 -4.31 2.43 8.35
N LYS A 75 -5.21 1.73 9.02
CA LYS A 75 -6.28 2.36 9.81
C LYS A 75 -5.74 3.19 10.98
N PHE A 76 -4.61 2.78 11.57
CA PHE A 76 -4.00 3.58 12.65
C PHE A 76 -3.53 4.96 12.18
N CYS A 77 -3.27 5.12 10.89
CA CYS A 77 -2.91 6.42 10.33
C CYS A 77 -4.10 7.37 10.22
N LEU A 78 -5.31 6.85 10.27
CA LEU A 78 -6.54 7.62 10.09
C LEU A 78 -7.01 8.18 11.42
N SER A 79 -7.67 9.35 11.38
CA SER A 79 -8.36 9.88 12.54
C SER A 79 -9.45 8.90 12.99
N GLU A 80 -9.83 8.97 14.26
CA GLU A 80 -10.87 8.09 14.79
C GLU A 80 -12.17 8.23 14.00
N GLU A 81 -12.55 9.45 13.67
CA GLU A 81 -13.77 9.73 12.89
C GLU A 81 -13.71 9.08 11.50
N LEU A 82 -12.60 9.25 10.79
CA LEU A 82 -12.44 8.67 9.46
C LEU A 82 -12.35 7.14 9.54
N ARG A 83 -11.69 6.61 10.55
CA ARG A 83 -11.55 5.15 10.77
C ARG A 83 -12.91 4.47 10.92
N GLN A 84 -13.87 5.14 11.56
CA GLN A 84 -15.22 4.60 11.75
C GLN A 84 -16.05 4.59 10.47
N LYS A 85 -15.71 5.45 9.50
CA LYS A 85 -16.44 5.59 8.24
C LYS A 85 -15.93 4.68 7.13
N VAL A 86 -14.73 4.13 7.26
CA VAL A 86 -14.12 3.33 6.20
C VAL A 86 -13.86 1.92 6.69
N ASP A 87 -14.10 0.95 5.83
CA ASP A 87 -13.75 -0.45 6.08
C ASP A 87 -12.62 -0.89 5.13
N VAL A 88 -12.19 -2.15 5.27
CA VAL A 88 -11.13 -2.72 4.45
C VAL A 88 -11.46 -2.69 2.96
N ASN A 89 -12.73 -2.97 2.61
CA ASN A 89 -13.16 -2.97 1.22
C ASN A 89 -13.12 -1.57 0.62
N HIS A 90 -13.52 -0.54 1.39
CA HIS A 90 -13.42 0.85 0.96
C HIS A 90 -11.97 1.26 0.69
N LEU A 91 -11.06 0.91 1.59
CA LEU A 91 -9.64 1.23 1.43
C LEU A 91 -9.04 0.54 0.21
N SER A 92 -9.35 -0.75 0.03
CA SER A 92 -8.86 -1.51 -1.10
C SER A 92 -9.36 -0.97 -2.43
N SER A 93 -10.65 -0.68 -2.54
CA SER A 93 -11.25 -0.24 -3.80
C SER A 93 -10.99 1.23 -4.12
N PHE A 94 -10.81 2.08 -3.11
CA PHE A 94 -10.56 3.50 -3.33
C PHE A 94 -9.26 3.76 -4.10
N PHE A 95 -8.20 3.05 -3.73
CA PHE A 95 -6.89 3.20 -4.37
C PHE A 95 -6.66 2.22 -5.51
N GLY A 96 -7.26 1.03 -5.46
CA GLY A 96 -6.97 -0.05 -6.40
C GLY A 96 -5.54 -0.59 -6.23
N ASN A 97 -5.03 -1.22 -7.27
CA ASN A 97 -3.69 -1.83 -7.26
C ASN A 97 -2.69 -0.89 -7.92
N PHE A 98 -2.01 -0.08 -7.13
CA PHE A 98 -0.95 0.80 -7.63
C PHE A 98 0.41 0.13 -7.49
N GLU A 99 1.32 0.41 -8.42
CA GLU A 99 2.66 -0.16 -8.43
C GLU A 99 3.67 0.69 -7.66
N SER A 100 3.49 2.00 -7.66
CA SER A 100 4.39 2.89 -6.94
C SER A 100 3.64 4.05 -6.34
N GLU A 101 4.22 4.61 -5.28
CA GLU A 101 3.70 5.74 -4.54
C GLU A 101 4.83 6.75 -4.31
N LYS A 102 4.55 8.02 -4.58
CA LYS A 102 5.50 9.09 -4.37
C LYS A 102 4.84 10.23 -3.62
N LEU A 103 5.42 10.61 -2.48
CA LEU A 103 4.92 11.70 -1.65
C LEU A 103 5.58 13.01 -2.05
N THR A 104 4.78 14.05 -2.20
CA THR A 104 5.25 15.42 -2.40
C THR A 104 4.64 16.30 -1.30
N ILE A 105 5.50 17.01 -0.58
CA ILE A 105 5.09 17.94 0.47
C ILE A 105 5.52 19.34 0.04
N ASN A 106 4.57 20.26 0.02
CA ASN A 106 4.84 21.66 -0.33
C ASN A 106 3.93 22.59 0.48
N GLU A 107 3.97 23.89 0.16
CA GLU A 107 3.16 24.90 0.85
C GLU A 107 1.66 24.63 0.82
N LYS A 108 1.20 23.92 -0.21
CA LYS A 108 -0.22 23.60 -0.38
C LYS A 108 -0.66 22.39 0.41
N GLY A 109 0.28 21.54 0.86
CA GLY A 109 -0.03 20.38 1.67
C GLY A 109 0.71 19.11 1.26
N TYR A 110 0.06 17.99 1.51
CA TYR A 110 0.59 16.64 1.28
C TYR A 110 -0.09 16.03 0.06
N PHE A 111 0.70 15.63 -0.91
CA PHE A 111 0.18 15.05 -2.16
C PHE A 111 0.91 13.75 -2.44
N ALA A 112 0.17 12.73 -2.86
CA ALA A 112 0.75 11.48 -3.29
C ALA A 112 0.38 11.20 -4.73
N ASN A 113 1.39 10.80 -5.51
CA ASN A 113 1.20 10.34 -6.87
C ASN A 113 1.31 8.83 -6.90
N LEU A 114 0.25 8.17 -7.34
CA LEU A 114 0.19 6.72 -7.47
C LEU A 114 0.28 6.36 -8.95
N THR A 115 1.15 5.41 -9.27
CA THR A 115 1.33 4.92 -10.64
C THR A 115 0.68 3.56 -10.78
N TYR A 116 -0.11 3.41 -11.83
CA TYR A 116 -0.84 2.18 -12.15
C TYR A 116 -0.40 1.68 -13.51
N CYS A 117 -0.31 0.37 -13.66
CA CYS A 117 -0.09 -0.27 -14.96
C CYS A 117 -1.43 -0.82 -15.46
N VAL A 118 -1.91 -0.28 -16.57
CA VAL A 118 -3.16 -0.69 -17.19
C VAL A 118 -2.90 -1.04 -18.65
N GLN A 119 -3.07 -2.31 -19.01
CA GLN A 119 -2.88 -2.81 -20.37
C GLN A 119 -1.51 -2.41 -20.97
N GLY A 120 -0.45 -2.53 -20.17
CA GLY A 120 0.91 -2.21 -20.59
C GLY A 120 1.27 -0.73 -20.59
N SER A 121 0.35 0.13 -20.24
CA SER A 121 0.58 1.57 -20.13
C SER A 121 0.54 2.02 -18.68
N TYR A 122 1.34 3.03 -18.35
CA TYR A 122 1.36 3.60 -17.00
C TYR A 122 0.48 4.84 -16.94
N ILE A 123 -0.37 4.90 -15.93
CA ILE A 123 -1.17 6.08 -15.62
C ILE A 123 -0.85 6.54 -14.21
N SER A 124 -0.92 7.85 -13.98
CA SER A 124 -0.65 8.44 -12.66
C SER A 124 -1.91 9.13 -12.14
N LYS A 125 -2.20 8.91 -10.86
CA LYS A 125 -3.29 9.60 -10.16
C LYS A 125 -2.72 10.31 -8.94
N GLN A 126 -3.22 11.51 -8.67
CA GLN A 126 -2.78 12.29 -7.54
C GLN A 126 -3.89 12.36 -6.48
N TYR A 127 -3.49 12.25 -5.22
CA TYR A 127 -4.38 12.37 -4.06
C TYR A 127 -3.82 13.41 -3.10
N GLU A 128 -4.70 14.22 -2.54
CA GLU A 128 -4.34 15.14 -1.48
C GLU A 128 -4.72 14.55 -0.12
N PHE A 129 -3.80 14.63 0.85
CA PHE A 129 -4.01 14.14 2.20
C PHE A 129 -4.17 15.32 3.15
N LYS A 130 -5.28 15.37 3.86
CA LYS A 130 -5.50 16.36 4.92
C LYS A 130 -5.09 15.73 6.25
N ILE A 131 -4.18 16.38 6.96
CA ILE A 131 -3.60 15.85 8.21
C ILE A 131 -3.87 16.85 9.32
N GLU A 132 -4.42 16.36 10.43
CA GLU A 132 -4.63 17.12 11.66
C GLU A 132 -4.26 16.24 12.85
N LYS A 133 -3.56 16.81 13.84
CA LYS A 133 -3.18 16.12 15.06
C LYS A 133 -2.48 14.78 14.80
N ASN A 134 -1.59 14.78 13.80
CA ASN A 134 -0.79 13.62 13.41
C ASN A 134 -1.61 12.42 12.89
N LYS A 135 -2.80 12.71 12.36
CA LYS A 135 -3.66 11.69 11.74
C LYS A 135 -4.21 12.20 10.42
N ILE A 136 -4.49 11.28 9.52
CA ILE A 136 -5.13 11.59 8.25
C ILE A 136 -6.63 11.77 8.52
N VAL A 137 -7.14 12.98 8.20
CA VAL A 137 -8.56 13.30 8.42
C VAL A 137 -9.38 13.27 7.14
N ASN A 138 -8.73 13.36 5.99
CA ASN A 138 -9.40 13.23 4.70
C ASN A 138 -8.40 12.93 3.59
N ILE A 139 -8.88 12.28 2.54
CA ILE A 139 -8.11 11.95 1.35
C ILE A 139 -8.98 12.30 0.14
N LEU A 140 -8.46 13.19 -0.70
CA LEU A 140 -9.21 13.75 -1.83
C LEU A 140 -8.49 13.42 -3.13
N PRO A 141 -9.17 12.77 -4.10
CA PRO A 141 -8.57 12.64 -5.43
C PRO A 141 -8.45 14.02 -6.07
N CYS A 142 -7.31 14.27 -6.69
CA CYS A 142 -7.07 15.50 -7.44
C CYS A 142 -7.57 15.33 -8.87
N GLU A 143 -8.02 16.42 -9.50
CA GLU A 143 -8.44 16.38 -10.88
C GLU A 143 -7.24 16.04 -11.76
N GLU A 144 -7.45 15.15 -12.74
CA GLU A 144 -6.45 14.83 -13.73
C GLU A 144 -6.19 16.06 -14.58
N LYS A 145 -4.96 16.60 -14.51
CA LYS A 145 -4.52 17.57 -15.48
C LYS A 145 -4.19 16.82 -16.76
N LYS A 146 -5.02 16.98 -17.77
CA LYS A 146 -4.68 16.49 -19.10
C LYS A 146 -3.45 17.24 -19.56
N SER A 147 -2.34 16.52 -19.73
CA SER A 147 -1.18 17.07 -20.40
C SER A 147 -1.58 17.31 -21.85
N ILE A 148 -1.42 18.53 -22.26
CA ILE A 148 -1.63 18.92 -23.65
C ILE A 148 -0.38 18.58 -24.44
#